data_a76eb8e6bd9f47988c36dcb58cc5df6d
#
_entry.id   a76eb8e6bd9f47988c36dcb58cc5df6d
#
_cell.length_a   1.000
_cell.length_b   1.000
_cell.length_c   1.000
_cell.angle_alpha   90.00
_cell.angle_beta   90.00
_cell.angle_gamma   90.00
#
_symmetry.space_group_name_H-M   'P 1'
#
loop_
_entity.id
_entity.type
_entity.pdbx_description
1 polymer ?
#
loop_
_entity_poly.entity_id
_entity_poly.type
_entity_poly.pdbx_seq_one_letter_code
_entity_poly.pdbx_strand_id
1 'polypeptide(L)'
;MHYSTIRAAIDGIGVERVMHKVKVEELTKEAFAPYGIVVEMPEGAKKESAVEDLWPGLVKWELDHETLEIAHGVCKKRPLVVEGLERHNTTYELLVPIKSDLIVPVASEDDRENKDAQPLARNVRGFLVKVGQAVFYDKGVWHLSPYPVEDEGPFFVVFKHKTAPDNIIMKELDEKVELEY
;
A
#
# COMPACT_ATOMS: atom_id res chain seq x y z
N MET A 1 30.09 5.04 -25.27
CA MET A 1 30.51 6.34 -24.76
C MET A 1 29.56 7.41 -25.28
N HIS A 2 29.07 8.32 -24.44
CA HIS A 2 28.18 9.47 -24.71
C HIS A 2 26.69 9.26 -24.39
N TYR A 3 26.39 9.04 -23.10
CA TYR A 3 25.05 9.33 -22.55
C TYR A 3 25.10 10.04 -21.18
N SER A 4 26.28 10.48 -20.71
CA SER A 4 26.43 11.09 -19.37
C SER A 4 26.48 12.62 -19.34
N THR A 5 26.42 13.30 -20.48
CA THR A 5 26.74 14.75 -20.53
C THR A 5 25.49 15.65 -20.71
N ILE A 6 24.29 15.11 -20.90
CA ILE A 6 23.08 15.93 -21.10
C ILE A 6 22.28 16.14 -19.80
N ARG A 7 22.53 15.33 -18.75
CA ARG A 7 21.84 15.48 -17.46
C ARG A 7 22.34 16.62 -16.57
N ALA A 8 23.57 17.07 -16.77
CA ALA A 8 24.22 18.09 -15.91
C ALA A 8 23.89 19.55 -16.26
N ALA A 9 23.19 19.82 -17.38
CA ALA A 9 22.91 21.19 -17.82
C ALA A 9 21.51 21.71 -17.46
N ILE A 10 20.64 20.91 -16.82
CA ILE A 10 19.27 21.31 -16.44
C ILE A 10 19.15 21.60 -14.93
N ASP A 11 20.14 21.22 -14.12
CA ASP A 11 20.13 21.44 -12.67
C ASP A 11 20.46 22.90 -12.24
N GLY A 12 20.61 23.81 -13.18
CA GLY A 12 20.99 25.21 -12.91
C GLY A 12 19.84 26.23 -12.88
N ILE A 13 18.62 25.83 -13.22
CA ILE A 13 17.45 26.69 -13.08
C ILE A 13 16.62 26.07 -11.96
N GLY A 14 16.60 26.70 -10.78
CA GLY A 14 15.81 26.30 -9.63
C GLY A 14 14.31 26.43 -9.94
N VAL A 15 13.80 25.54 -10.78
CA VAL A 15 12.37 25.26 -10.85
C VAL A 15 12.07 24.41 -9.63
N GLU A 16 11.57 25.05 -8.59
CA GLU A 16 10.92 24.36 -7.48
C GLU A 16 9.88 23.40 -8.12
N ARG A 17 10.21 22.12 -8.22
CA ARG A 17 9.24 21.12 -8.69
C ARG A 17 8.13 21.11 -7.65
N VAL A 18 7.00 21.69 -8.00
CA VAL A 18 5.78 21.62 -7.19
C VAL A 18 5.45 20.12 -7.06
N MET A 19 5.70 19.56 -5.88
CA MET A 19 5.29 18.20 -5.57
C MET A 19 3.79 18.20 -5.30
N HIS A 20 3.09 17.21 -5.79
CA HIS A 20 1.70 16.99 -5.45
C HIS A 20 1.61 16.62 -3.96
N LYS A 21 0.80 17.36 -3.19
CA LYS A 21 0.68 17.15 -1.75
C LYS A 21 -0.60 16.39 -1.43
N VAL A 22 -0.47 15.34 -0.63
CA VAL A 22 -1.58 14.50 -0.21
C VAL A 22 -1.57 14.39 1.31
N LYS A 23 -2.64 14.85 1.94
CA LYS A 23 -2.82 14.69 3.39
C LYS A 23 -3.10 13.22 3.71
N VAL A 24 -2.39 12.68 4.70
CA VAL A 24 -2.66 11.34 5.23
C VAL A 24 -4.01 11.33 5.94
N GLU A 25 -4.85 10.35 5.60
CA GLU A 25 -6.21 10.22 6.09
C GLU A 25 -6.30 9.11 7.15
N GLU A 26 -7.25 9.26 8.07
CA GLU A 26 -7.65 8.15 8.93
C GLU A 26 -8.23 7.02 8.07
N LEU A 27 -7.84 5.77 8.38
CA LEU A 27 -8.36 4.61 7.69
C LEU A 27 -9.81 4.36 8.09
N THR A 28 -10.72 4.43 7.12
CA THR A 28 -12.11 4.01 7.29
C THR A 28 -12.53 3.03 6.20
N LYS A 29 -13.54 2.21 6.47
CA LYS A 29 -14.05 1.24 5.49
C LYS A 29 -14.52 1.91 4.21
N GLU A 30 -15.19 3.05 4.34
CA GLU A 30 -15.73 3.81 3.22
C GLU A 30 -14.63 4.45 2.38
N ALA A 31 -13.64 5.06 3.03
CA ALA A 31 -12.55 5.74 2.34
C ALA A 31 -11.62 4.73 1.64
N PHE A 32 -11.43 3.54 2.21
CA PHE A 32 -10.58 2.50 1.66
C PHE A 32 -11.30 1.54 0.69
N ALA A 33 -12.62 1.57 0.60
CA ALA A 33 -13.40 0.67 -0.26
C ALA A 33 -12.93 0.59 -1.72
N PRO A 34 -12.44 1.66 -2.38
CA PRO A 34 -11.89 1.57 -3.74
C PRO A 34 -10.60 0.75 -3.85
N TYR A 35 -9.94 0.45 -2.75
CA TYR A 35 -8.62 -0.19 -2.71
C TYR A 35 -8.67 -1.60 -2.12
N GLY A 36 -9.76 -1.95 -1.42
CA GLY A 36 -9.90 -3.24 -0.77
C GLY A 36 -10.71 -3.16 0.52
N ILE A 37 -10.35 -3.98 1.49
CA ILE A 37 -11.10 -4.15 2.74
C ILE A 37 -10.25 -3.72 3.93
N VAL A 38 -10.84 -2.92 4.83
CA VAL A 38 -10.28 -2.66 6.16
C VAL A 38 -10.67 -3.81 7.08
N VAL A 39 -9.65 -4.43 7.68
CA VAL A 39 -9.82 -5.49 8.69
C VAL A 39 -9.57 -4.89 10.05
N GLU A 40 -10.62 -4.82 10.83
CA GLU A 40 -10.59 -4.28 12.19
C GLU A 40 -11.66 -4.98 13.04
N MET A 41 -11.56 -4.84 14.35
CA MET A 41 -12.56 -5.37 15.26
C MET A 41 -13.93 -4.71 14.98
N PRO A 42 -14.94 -5.46 14.52
CA PRO A 42 -16.24 -4.89 14.21
C PRO A 42 -17.04 -4.60 15.46
N GLU A 43 -17.94 -3.64 15.37
CA GLU A 43 -19.01 -3.48 16.33
C GLU A 43 -20.10 -4.53 16.09
N GLY A 44 -20.70 -5.08 17.14
CA GLY A 44 -21.88 -5.93 17.05
C GLY A 44 -21.64 -7.42 17.23
N ALA A 45 -22.33 -8.25 16.45
CA ALA A 45 -22.41 -9.70 16.68
C ALA A 45 -21.04 -10.40 16.62
N LYS A 46 -20.69 -11.07 17.69
CA LYS A 46 -19.48 -11.86 17.87
C LYS A 46 -19.83 -13.26 18.37
N LYS A 47 -18.90 -14.18 18.25
CA LYS A 47 -18.97 -15.48 18.92
C LYS A 47 -18.29 -15.33 20.28
N GLU A 48 -19.09 -15.32 21.33
CA GLU A 48 -18.60 -15.16 22.70
C GLU A 48 -18.25 -16.50 23.35
N SER A 49 -17.20 -16.51 24.15
CA SER A 49 -16.87 -17.61 25.04
C SER A 49 -16.34 -17.07 26.37
N ALA A 50 -16.05 -17.96 27.33
CA ALA A 50 -15.48 -17.56 28.62
C ALA A 50 -14.03 -17.07 28.51
N VAL A 51 -13.34 -17.32 27.41
CA VAL A 51 -11.91 -17.04 27.23
C VAL A 51 -11.61 -16.08 26.08
N GLU A 52 -12.51 -15.95 25.11
CA GLU A 52 -12.30 -15.10 23.92
C GLU A 52 -13.61 -14.62 23.30
N ASP A 53 -13.53 -13.50 22.61
CA ASP A 53 -14.52 -13.02 21.64
C ASP A 53 -13.96 -13.20 20.24
N LEU A 54 -14.73 -13.72 19.30
CA LEU A 54 -14.30 -14.00 17.94
C LEU A 54 -15.25 -13.44 16.91
N TRP A 55 -14.70 -12.75 15.90
CA TRP A 55 -15.42 -12.24 14.73
C TRP A 55 -14.96 -12.97 13.47
N PRO A 56 -15.55 -14.11 13.11
CA PRO A 56 -15.15 -14.86 11.93
C PRO A 56 -15.63 -14.20 10.65
N GLY A 57 -14.89 -14.41 9.55
CA GLY A 57 -15.32 -14.04 8.21
C GLY A 57 -15.22 -12.56 7.85
N LEU A 58 -14.35 -11.81 8.52
CA LEU A 58 -14.09 -10.40 8.19
C LEU A 58 -13.57 -10.24 6.74
N VAL A 59 -12.76 -11.19 6.30
CA VAL A 59 -12.30 -11.33 4.91
C VAL A 59 -12.41 -12.79 4.50
N LYS A 60 -12.78 -13.04 3.27
CA LYS A 60 -12.73 -14.36 2.63
C LYS A 60 -11.73 -14.28 1.49
N TRP A 61 -10.72 -15.12 1.55
CA TRP A 61 -9.74 -15.27 0.49
C TRP A 61 -9.97 -16.61 -0.21
N GLU A 62 -10.61 -16.57 -1.36
CA GLU A 62 -10.83 -17.77 -2.18
C GLU A 62 -9.55 -18.08 -2.95
N LEU A 63 -8.99 -19.26 -2.67
CA LEU A 63 -7.78 -19.78 -3.28
C LEU A 63 -8.13 -21.00 -4.11
N ASP A 64 -7.84 -20.93 -5.40
CA ASP A 64 -7.96 -22.06 -6.31
C ASP A 64 -6.62 -22.83 -6.36
N HIS A 65 -6.43 -23.76 -5.42
CA HIS A 65 -5.22 -24.60 -5.30
C HIS A 65 -3.89 -23.82 -5.15
N GLU A 66 -3.94 -22.57 -4.71
CA GLU A 66 -2.77 -21.73 -4.54
C GLU A 66 -2.20 -21.80 -3.12
N THR A 67 -0.89 -21.64 -3.01
CA THR A 67 -0.20 -21.56 -1.72
C THR A 67 -0.09 -20.10 -1.29
N LEU A 68 -0.42 -19.81 -0.03
CA LEU A 68 -0.13 -18.52 0.60
C LEU A 68 1.27 -18.53 1.23
N GLU A 69 1.84 -17.36 1.26
CA GLU A 69 3.10 -17.05 1.89
C GLU A 69 2.89 -15.94 2.89
N ILE A 70 3.49 -16.08 4.07
CA ILE A 70 3.51 -15.05 5.10
C ILE A 70 4.95 -14.55 5.19
N ALA A 71 5.15 -13.27 4.94
CA ALA A 71 6.44 -12.62 5.12
C ALA A 71 6.38 -11.63 6.29
N HIS A 72 7.52 -11.44 6.94
CA HIS A 72 7.73 -10.41 7.94
C HIS A 72 8.59 -9.31 7.33
N GLY A 73 8.06 -8.09 7.29
CA GLY A 73 8.76 -6.90 6.84
C GLY A 73 9.06 -5.95 7.99
N VAL A 74 10.08 -5.11 7.80
CA VAL A 74 10.36 -3.96 8.66
C VAL A 74 10.60 -2.77 7.75
N CYS A 75 9.65 -1.85 7.68
CA CYS A 75 9.90 -0.59 6.99
C CYS A 75 10.69 0.37 7.88
N LYS A 76 11.58 1.14 7.24
CA LYS A 76 12.46 2.11 7.91
C LYS A 76 12.00 3.52 7.59
N LYS A 77 12.20 4.42 8.54
CA LYS A 77 11.92 5.85 8.37
C LYS A 77 12.65 6.39 7.14
N ARG A 78 11.92 7.09 6.33
CA ARG A 78 12.39 7.76 5.13
C ARG A 78 11.50 8.96 4.84
N PRO A 79 11.89 9.90 3.96
CA PRO A 79 11.00 10.98 3.53
C PRO A 79 9.65 10.44 3.05
N LEU A 80 8.57 11.09 3.44
CA LEU A 80 7.19 10.72 3.07
C LEU A 80 6.92 11.14 1.61
N VAL A 81 7.73 10.61 0.68
CA VAL A 81 7.66 10.92 -0.74
C VAL A 81 7.43 9.65 -1.54
N VAL A 82 6.37 9.63 -2.33
CA VAL A 82 6.01 8.55 -3.24
C VAL A 82 6.46 8.93 -4.65
N GLU A 83 7.39 8.16 -5.21
CA GLU A 83 7.91 8.38 -6.57
C GLU A 83 7.35 7.37 -7.58
N GLY A 84 6.87 6.23 -7.08
CA GLY A 84 6.29 5.17 -7.87
C GLY A 84 5.48 4.23 -6.99
N LEU A 85 4.69 3.38 -7.62
CA LEU A 85 3.85 2.38 -6.95
C LEU A 85 4.03 1.02 -7.62
N GLU A 86 3.76 -0.02 -6.86
CA GLU A 86 3.69 -1.39 -7.34
C GLU A 86 2.25 -1.92 -7.29
N ARG A 87 1.97 -2.96 -8.05
CA ARG A 87 0.72 -3.70 -7.97
C ARG A 87 0.91 -5.17 -8.32
N HIS A 88 -0.02 -5.98 -7.83
CA HIS A 88 -0.11 -7.41 -8.09
C HIS A 88 -1.45 -7.73 -8.78
N ASN A 89 -1.43 -8.12 -10.05
CA ASN A 89 -2.66 -8.35 -10.81
C ASN A 89 -3.33 -9.69 -10.51
N THR A 90 -2.59 -10.67 -9.98
CA THR A 90 -3.10 -12.04 -9.78
C THR A 90 -3.33 -12.42 -8.34
N THR A 91 -2.96 -11.58 -7.38
CA THR A 91 -3.15 -11.85 -5.95
C THR A 91 -3.73 -10.66 -5.21
N TYR A 92 -4.43 -10.94 -4.14
CA TYR A 92 -4.68 -10.01 -3.06
C TYR A 92 -3.45 -9.90 -2.17
N GLU A 93 -3.41 -8.91 -1.32
CA GLU A 93 -2.38 -8.78 -0.30
C GLU A 93 -3.00 -8.31 1.02
N LEU A 94 -2.65 -8.98 2.13
CA LEU A 94 -3.02 -8.55 3.47
C LEU A 94 -1.78 -7.98 4.17
N LEU A 95 -1.85 -6.73 4.63
CA LEU A 95 -0.81 -6.07 5.40
C LEU A 95 -1.30 -5.80 6.82
N VAL A 96 -0.52 -6.22 7.81
CA VAL A 96 -0.85 -6.14 9.24
C VAL A 96 0.27 -5.45 10.01
N PRO A 97 0.08 -4.22 10.50
CA PRO A 97 1.01 -3.59 11.44
C PRO A 97 1.14 -4.41 12.73
N ILE A 98 2.37 -4.55 13.24
CA ILE A 98 2.62 -5.37 14.44
C ILE A 98 2.85 -4.50 15.69
N LYS A 99 3.67 -3.46 15.57
CA LYS A 99 4.18 -2.73 16.74
C LYS A 99 3.98 -1.22 16.66
N SER A 100 3.98 -0.67 15.47
CA SER A 100 3.79 0.77 15.22
C SER A 100 2.81 0.99 14.09
N ASP A 101 2.14 2.15 14.09
CA ASP A 101 1.24 2.55 13.03
C ASP A 101 2.02 2.76 11.73
N LEU A 102 1.36 2.52 10.62
CA LEU A 102 1.94 2.59 9.28
C LEU A 102 1.12 3.52 8.38
N ILE A 103 1.79 4.29 7.53
CA ILE A 103 1.15 5.03 6.47
C ILE A 103 1.28 4.22 5.19
N VAL A 104 0.15 3.92 4.55
CA VAL A 104 0.08 3.15 3.30
C VAL A 104 -0.37 4.07 2.16
N PRO A 105 0.49 4.32 1.15
CA PRO A 105 0.07 4.99 -0.06
C PRO A 105 -0.60 4.01 -1.00
N VAL A 106 -1.70 4.42 -1.62
CA VAL A 106 -2.46 3.64 -2.59
C VAL A 106 -2.93 4.53 -3.73
N ALA A 107 -3.17 3.92 -4.90
CA ALA A 107 -3.92 4.55 -5.98
C ALA A 107 -4.80 3.50 -6.68
N SER A 108 -5.93 3.93 -7.19
CA SER A 108 -6.81 3.10 -7.99
C SER A 108 -6.97 3.71 -9.37
N GLU A 109 -6.91 2.86 -10.37
CA GLU A 109 -7.22 3.19 -11.75
C GLU A 109 -8.55 2.53 -12.13
N ASP A 110 -9.27 3.13 -13.08
CA ASP A 110 -10.55 2.59 -13.55
C ASP A 110 -10.39 1.22 -14.23
N ASP A 111 -9.24 0.98 -14.85
CA ASP A 111 -8.90 -0.28 -15.53
C ASP A 111 -7.72 -0.98 -14.86
N ARG A 112 -8.00 -1.77 -13.83
CA ARG A 112 -7.00 -2.54 -13.08
C ARG A 112 -6.40 -3.70 -13.88
N GLU A 113 -7.07 -4.16 -14.92
CA GLU A 113 -6.60 -5.25 -15.77
C GLU A 113 -5.61 -4.77 -16.83
N ASN A 114 -5.62 -3.49 -17.15
CA ASN A 114 -4.70 -2.92 -18.12
C ASN A 114 -3.27 -2.92 -17.59
N LYS A 115 -2.44 -3.82 -18.11
CA LYS A 115 -1.03 -3.96 -17.70
C LYS A 115 -0.18 -2.71 -18.02
N ASP A 116 -0.62 -1.91 -18.96
CA ASP A 116 0.07 -0.68 -19.38
C ASP A 116 -0.40 0.55 -18.59
N ALA A 117 -1.46 0.42 -17.77
CA ALA A 117 -1.92 1.51 -16.92
C ALA A 117 -0.77 2.06 -16.06
N GLN A 118 -0.73 3.37 -15.91
CA GLN A 118 0.28 4.07 -15.12
C GLN A 118 -0.39 4.77 -13.94
N PRO A 119 0.15 4.64 -12.73
CA PRO A 119 -0.40 5.35 -11.58
C PRO A 119 -0.15 6.86 -11.76
N LEU A 120 -1.16 7.67 -11.44
CA LEU A 120 -1.09 9.12 -11.54
C LEU A 120 -1.03 9.74 -10.15
N ALA A 121 -0.20 10.75 -9.97
CA ALA A 121 -0.02 11.44 -8.69
C ALA A 121 -1.35 11.94 -8.10
N ARG A 122 -2.25 12.47 -8.94
CA ARG A 122 -3.57 12.95 -8.53
C ARG A 122 -4.50 11.88 -7.95
N ASN A 123 -4.21 10.59 -8.22
CA ASN A 123 -5.01 9.46 -7.74
C ASN A 123 -4.42 8.84 -6.47
N VAL A 124 -3.24 9.30 -6.04
CA VAL A 124 -2.60 8.80 -4.83
C VAL A 124 -3.35 9.30 -3.59
N ARG A 125 -3.61 8.38 -2.67
CA ARG A 125 -4.07 8.68 -1.32
C ARG A 125 -3.16 7.99 -0.31
N GLY A 126 -3.04 8.56 0.88
CA GLY A 126 -2.29 7.99 1.99
C GLY A 126 -3.23 7.70 3.16
N PHE A 127 -3.14 6.50 3.74
CA PHE A 127 -3.96 6.11 4.89
C PHE A 127 -3.10 5.73 6.09
N LEU A 128 -3.50 6.16 7.28
CA LEU A 128 -2.93 5.74 8.54
C LEU A 128 -3.57 4.42 8.98
N VAL A 129 -2.81 3.34 8.93
CA VAL A 129 -3.21 2.02 9.43
C VAL A 129 -2.65 1.84 10.83
N LYS A 130 -3.54 1.82 11.82
CA LYS A 130 -3.16 1.69 13.24
C LYS A 130 -2.90 0.23 13.61
N VAL A 131 -2.07 0.02 14.60
CA VAL A 131 -1.94 -1.31 15.24
C VAL A 131 -3.32 -1.78 15.72
N GLY A 132 -3.71 -2.99 15.35
CA GLY A 132 -5.06 -3.52 15.58
C GLY A 132 -5.99 -3.41 14.37
N GLN A 133 -5.59 -2.65 13.35
CA GLN A 133 -6.21 -2.66 12.01
C GLN A 133 -5.32 -3.42 11.03
N ALA A 134 -5.87 -3.84 9.91
CA ALA A 134 -5.11 -4.32 8.76
C ALA A 134 -5.81 -3.89 7.47
N VAL A 135 -5.09 -3.89 6.37
CA VAL A 135 -5.63 -3.62 5.04
C VAL A 135 -5.48 -4.85 4.16
N PHE A 136 -6.53 -5.18 3.45
CA PHE A 136 -6.57 -6.25 2.46
C PHE A 136 -6.76 -5.61 1.10
N TYR A 137 -5.65 -5.49 0.34
CA TYR A 137 -5.66 -4.87 -0.98
C TYR A 137 -6.31 -5.77 -2.01
N ASP A 138 -7.15 -5.21 -2.84
CA ASP A 138 -7.69 -5.87 -4.02
C ASP A 138 -6.60 -6.09 -5.08
N LYS A 139 -6.81 -7.09 -5.94
CA LYS A 139 -5.95 -7.34 -7.11
C LYS A 139 -5.87 -6.08 -7.98
N GLY A 140 -4.66 -5.77 -8.44
CA GLY A 140 -4.40 -4.65 -9.34
C GLY A 140 -4.43 -3.26 -8.70
N VAL A 141 -4.61 -3.15 -7.40
CA VAL A 141 -4.49 -1.86 -6.69
C VAL A 141 -3.03 -1.46 -6.63
N TRP A 142 -2.75 -0.21 -7.00
CA TRP A 142 -1.44 0.39 -6.83
C TRP A 142 -1.18 0.69 -5.36
N HIS A 143 -0.05 0.25 -4.84
CA HIS A 143 0.40 0.47 -3.47
C HIS A 143 1.93 0.52 -3.39
N LEU A 144 2.47 0.75 -2.23
CA LEU A 144 3.90 0.73 -1.97
C LEU A 144 4.16 0.19 -0.57
N SER A 145 5.37 -0.33 -0.35
CA SER A 145 5.87 -0.64 1.00
C SER A 145 5.58 0.52 1.95
N PRO A 146 4.98 0.26 3.13
CA PRO A 146 4.46 1.30 4.01
C PRO A 146 5.58 2.20 4.55
N TYR A 147 5.17 3.37 5.03
CA TYR A 147 6.03 4.28 5.79
C TYR A 147 5.73 4.11 7.28
N PRO A 148 6.73 3.93 8.14
CA PRO A 148 6.48 3.88 9.57
C PRO A 148 6.22 5.29 10.10
N VAL A 149 5.32 5.39 11.09
CA VAL A 149 5.12 6.64 11.86
C VAL A 149 6.33 6.89 12.77
N GLU A 150 6.87 5.81 13.34
CA GLU A 150 8.10 5.82 14.15
C GLU A 150 9.35 5.58 13.29
N ASP A 151 10.48 5.29 13.91
CA ASP A 151 11.74 5.05 13.17
C ASP A 151 11.72 3.75 12.38
N GLU A 152 10.99 2.73 12.88
CA GLU A 152 10.81 1.44 12.23
C GLU A 152 9.37 0.96 12.42
N GLY A 153 8.83 0.30 11.39
CA GLY A 153 7.50 -0.30 11.40
C GLY A 153 7.54 -1.77 10.99
N PRO A 154 7.55 -2.72 11.95
CA PRO A 154 7.41 -4.12 11.64
C PRO A 154 5.98 -4.45 11.26
N PHE A 155 5.81 -5.32 10.24
CA PHE A 155 4.52 -5.77 9.76
C PHE A 155 4.58 -7.20 9.24
N PHE A 156 3.44 -7.87 9.22
CA PHE A 156 3.24 -9.06 8.42
C PHE A 156 2.58 -8.69 7.10
N VAL A 157 2.99 -9.38 6.05
CA VAL A 157 2.31 -9.37 4.78
C VAL A 157 1.99 -10.80 4.36
N VAL A 158 0.77 -11.01 3.86
CA VAL A 158 0.30 -12.29 3.34
C VAL A 158 -0.12 -12.10 1.89
N PHE A 159 0.42 -12.93 1.02
CA PHE A 159 0.12 -12.91 -0.41
C PHE A 159 0.27 -14.31 -1.01
N LYS A 160 -0.01 -14.46 -2.29
CA LYS A 160 0.23 -15.69 -3.02
C LYS A 160 1.74 -15.99 -3.09
N HIS A 161 2.11 -17.24 -2.90
CA HIS A 161 3.51 -17.70 -3.05
C HIS A 161 4.10 -17.27 -4.40
N LYS A 162 5.34 -16.82 -4.39
CA LYS A 162 6.07 -16.25 -5.54
C LYS A 162 5.54 -14.93 -6.09
N THR A 163 4.77 -14.18 -5.33
CA THR A 163 4.34 -12.85 -5.77
C THR A 163 5.53 -11.92 -5.98
N ALA A 164 6.46 -11.88 -5.04
CA ALA A 164 7.63 -10.99 -5.12
C ALA A 164 8.50 -11.23 -6.38
N PRO A 165 8.88 -12.46 -6.78
CA PRO A 165 9.68 -12.64 -7.98
C PRO A 165 8.90 -12.55 -9.31
N ASP A 166 7.60 -12.88 -9.32
CA ASP A 166 6.90 -13.21 -10.57
C ASP A 166 5.72 -12.27 -10.89
N ASN A 167 5.26 -11.47 -9.94
CA ASN A 167 4.01 -10.71 -10.07
C ASN A 167 4.06 -9.30 -9.50
N ILE A 168 5.20 -8.63 -9.59
CA ILE A 168 5.32 -7.22 -9.26
C ILE A 168 5.38 -6.39 -10.54
N ILE A 169 4.44 -5.48 -10.70
CA ILE A 169 4.48 -4.45 -11.72
C ILE A 169 4.77 -3.13 -11.01
N MET A 170 6.00 -2.62 -11.17
CA MET A 170 6.42 -1.34 -10.61
C MET A 170 6.38 -0.28 -11.69
N LYS A 171 5.78 0.88 -11.41
CA LYS A 171 5.79 2.05 -12.30
C LYS A 171 6.03 3.35 -11.53
N GLU A 172 6.74 4.28 -12.15
CA GLU A 172 6.91 5.63 -11.63
C GLU A 172 5.60 6.42 -11.79
N LEU A 173 5.36 7.36 -10.88
CA LEU A 173 4.30 8.35 -11.02
C LEU A 173 4.68 9.39 -12.08
N ASP A 174 3.68 10.05 -12.66
CA ASP A 174 3.86 11.19 -13.56
C ASP A 174 4.52 12.39 -12.85
N GLU A 175 4.28 12.55 -11.55
CA GLU A 175 4.98 13.48 -10.65
C GLU A 175 5.12 12.89 -9.26
N LYS A 176 6.07 13.41 -8.44
CA LYS A 176 6.24 12.95 -7.07
C LYS A 176 5.12 13.44 -6.19
N VAL A 177 4.75 12.63 -5.20
CA VAL A 177 3.74 12.96 -4.20
C VAL A 177 4.39 13.05 -2.83
N GLU A 178 4.19 14.16 -2.13
CA GLU A 178 4.53 14.33 -0.72
C GLU A 178 3.31 13.99 0.14
N LEU A 179 3.47 13.05 1.07
CA LEU A 179 2.44 12.71 2.06
C LEU A 179 2.62 13.63 3.27
N GLU A 180 1.57 14.39 3.59
CA GLU A 180 1.52 15.28 4.77
C GLU A 180 0.87 14.54 5.94
N TYR A 181 1.66 14.25 6.99
CA TYR A 181 1.22 13.55 8.21
C TYR A 181 1.58 14.35 9.46
#